data_da844353c8f06f4a80d01963fc3e6e3e
#
_entry.id   da844353c8f06f4a80d01963fc3e6e3e
#
_cell.length_a   1.000
_cell.length_b   1.000
_cell.length_c   1.000
_cell.angle_alpha   90.00
_cell.angle_beta   90.00
_cell.angle_gamma   90.00
#
_symmetry.space_group_name_H-M   'P 1'
#
loop_
_entity.id
_entity.type
_entity.pdbx_description
1 polymer ?
#
loop_
_entity_poly.entity_id
_entity_poly.type
_entity_poly.pdbx_seq_one_letter_code
_entity_poly.pdbx_strand_id
1 'polypeptide(L)'
;MPDKPLTPDEKLQHEFNRWAAAGEGPKMEQHHLNITEKTVRLMNLRPGERVLDLGCGSGWATRLLARLVGDGPEGFGQVVGVDVSDEMVRQAREASRDFENILYVWGSAQQIPWEENFFDKILSVESFYYYADQDRALMELFRVMAPRGRLFILINLYKDNIYSLQWVDKLKVPVHIRSEAEYVELLKKHAFEDVEARRVPDDTPTPDDYKTKSFNSIDDLKAFKREGALLLMASKPDLRTPAPGYTIY
;
A
#
# COMPACT_ATOMS: atom_id res chain seq x y z
N MET A 1 19.72 26.42 -20.17
CA MET A 1 19.04 25.26 -20.80
C MET A 1 17.64 25.26 -20.26
N PRO A 2 16.58 25.04 -21.05
CA PRO A 2 15.25 24.88 -20.46
C PRO A 2 15.28 23.69 -19.52
N ASP A 3 14.71 23.86 -18.32
CA ASP A 3 14.62 22.79 -17.34
C ASP A 3 13.90 21.58 -17.93
N LYS A 4 14.51 20.42 -17.82
CA LYS A 4 13.92 19.17 -18.26
C LYS A 4 12.60 18.96 -17.48
N PRO A 5 11.47 18.66 -18.16
CA PRO A 5 10.22 18.43 -17.44
C PRO A 5 10.39 17.26 -16.45
N LEU A 6 9.84 17.43 -15.24
CA LEU A 6 9.87 16.40 -14.19
C LEU A 6 9.16 15.13 -14.67
N THR A 7 9.76 14.00 -14.37
CA THR A 7 9.14 12.68 -14.53
C THR A 7 7.92 12.53 -13.62
N PRO A 8 7.01 11.56 -13.86
CA PRO A 8 5.89 11.29 -12.95
C PRO A 8 6.33 11.05 -11.50
N ASP A 9 7.39 10.27 -11.29
CA ASP A 9 7.91 9.96 -9.94
C ASP A 9 8.50 11.21 -9.27
N GLU A 10 9.21 12.07 -10.00
CA GLU A 10 9.71 13.34 -9.45
C GLU A 10 8.58 14.29 -9.06
N LYS A 11 7.48 14.35 -9.83
CA LYS A 11 6.28 15.11 -9.46
C LYS A 11 5.63 14.56 -8.20
N LEU A 12 5.54 13.25 -8.11
CA LEU A 12 4.97 12.56 -6.96
C LEU A 12 5.84 12.81 -5.70
N GLN A 13 7.15 12.67 -5.82
CA GLN A 13 8.12 12.99 -4.76
C GLN A 13 7.96 14.42 -4.25
N HIS A 14 7.91 15.42 -5.15
CA HIS A 14 7.74 16.81 -4.78
C HIS A 14 6.43 17.06 -4.01
N GLU A 15 5.32 16.44 -4.44
CA GLU A 15 4.04 16.61 -3.75
C GLU A 15 4.06 15.96 -2.36
N PHE A 16 4.59 14.74 -2.23
CA PHE A 16 4.65 14.08 -0.92
C PHE A 16 5.70 14.68 0.01
N ASN A 17 6.80 15.24 -0.51
CA ASN A 17 7.71 16.06 0.29
C ASN A 17 6.99 17.31 0.86
N ARG A 18 6.12 17.94 0.06
CA ARG A 18 5.29 19.05 0.52
C ARG A 18 4.31 18.62 1.61
N TRP A 19 3.69 17.43 1.47
CA TRP A 19 2.81 16.87 2.49
C TRP A 19 3.57 16.56 3.78
N ALA A 20 4.75 15.97 3.68
CA ALA A 20 5.61 15.70 4.82
C ALA A 20 5.95 17.00 5.57
N ALA A 21 6.37 18.04 4.85
CA ALA A 21 6.68 19.36 5.43
C ALA A 21 5.44 20.04 6.07
N ALA A 22 4.23 19.75 5.57
CA ALA A 22 2.97 20.25 6.13
C ALA A 22 2.46 19.43 7.34
N GLY A 23 3.15 18.36 7.75
CA GLY A 23 2.77 17.51 8.87
C GLY A 23 1.51 16.65 8.59
N GLU A 24 1.30 16.23 7.34
CA GLU A 24 0.13 15.43 6.98
C GLU A 24 0.25 13.95 7.39
N GLY A 25 1.46 13.44 7.66
CA GLY A 25 1.69 12.03 8.03
C GLY A 25 0.83 11.52 9.19
N PRO A 26 0.78 12.19 10.36
CA PRO A 26 -0.10 11.79 11.48
C PRO A 26 -1.59 11.82 11.16
N LYS A 27 -2.03 12.71 10.26
CA LYS A 27 -3.43 12.74 9.82
C LYS A 27 -3.77 11.54 8.95
N MET A 28 -2.84 11.12 8.07
CA MET A 28 -3.00 9.92 7.26
C MET A 28 -3.14 8.68 8.14
N GLU A 29 -2.30 8.53 9.17
CA GLU A 29 -2.45 7.47 10.17
C GLU A 29 -3.84 7.48 10.79
N GLN A 30 -4.29 8.63 11.33
CA GLN A 30 -5.60 8.74 11.97
C GLN A 30 -6.76 8.35 11.05
N HIS A 31 -6.69 8.71 9.77
CA HIS A 31 -7.76 8.44 8.80
C HIS A 31 -7.80 7.00 8.33
N HIS A 32 -6.66 6.28 8.35
CA HIS A 32 -6.56 4.96 7.74
C HIS A 32 -6.29 3.83 8.74
N LEU A 33 -6.03 4.15 10.02
CA LEU A 33 -5.63 3.16 11.04
C LEU A 33 -6.63 2.01 11.16
N ASN A 34 -7.93 2.32 11.29
CA ASN A 34 -8.96 1.29 11.50
C ASN A 34 -9.01 0.26 10.37
N ILE A 35 -9.07 0.72 9.11
CA ILE A 35 -9.11 -0.18 7.95
C ILE A 35 -7.79 -0.93 7.75
N THR A 36 -6.66 -0.30 8.10
CA THR A 36 -5.34 -0.92 8.00
C THR A 36 -5.16 -1.99 9.06
N GLU A 37 -5.56 -1.77 10.31
CA GLU A 37 -5.53 -2.80 11.35
C GLU A 37 -6.37 -4.02 10.98
N LYS A 38 -7.56 -3.82 10.40
CA LYS A 38 -8.39 -4.91 9.89
C LYS A 38 -7.68 -5.69 8.78
N THR A 39 -7.03 -4.97 7.84
CA THR A 39 -6.25 -5.58 6.77
C THR A 39 -5.06 -6.36 7.31
N VAL A 40 -4.32 -5.81 8.27
CA VAL A 40 -3.17 -6.48 8.90
C VAL A 40 -3.58 -7.77 9.61
N ARG A 41 -4.76 -7.81 10.25
CA ARG A 41 -5.30 -9.09 10.78
C ARG A 41 -5.53 -10.13 9.69
N LEU A 42 -6.03 -9.72 8.52
CA LEU A 42 -6.23 -10.62 7.35
C LEU A 42 -4.89 -11.07 6.74
N MET A 43 -3.82 -10.29 6.91
CA MET A 43 -2.49 -10.70 6.47
C MET A 43 -1.99 -11.93 7.23
N ASN A 44 -2.48 -12.21 8.44
CA ASN A 44 -2.06 -13.34 9.27
C ASN A 44 -0.53 -13.43 9.36
N LEU A 45 0.08 -12.33 9.81
CA LEU A 45 1.54 -12.20 9.95
C LEU A 45 2.07 -13.18 10.99
N ARG A 46 3.26 -13.71 10.73
CA ARG A 46 3.98 -14.63 11.62
C ARG A 46 5.32 -14.04 12.03
N PRO A 47 5.77 -14.29 13.24
CA PRO A 47 7.14 -13.97 13.63
C PRO A 47 8.16 -14.59 12.68
N GLY A 48 9.17 -13.82 12.30
CA GLY A 48 10.21 -14.23 11.34
C GLY A 48 9.92 -13.87 9.88
N GLU A 49 8.70 -13.42 9.53
CA GLU A 49 8.38 -13.02 8.15
C GLU A 49 9.05 -11.70 7.72
N ARG A 50 9.38 -11.61 6.44
CA ARG A 50 9.91 -10.41 5.78
C ARG A 50 8.78 -9.70 5.04
N VAL A 51 8.51 -8.47 5.43
CA VAL A 51 7.35 -7.72 4.91
C VAL A 51 7.80 -6.43 4.24
N LEU A 52 7.23 -6.13 3.09
CA LEU A 52 7.34 -4.83 2.42
C LEU A 52 6.10 -3.98 2.71
N ASP A 53 6.32 -2.74 3.14
CA ASP A 53 5.32 -1.67 3.19
C ASP A 53 5.63 -0.68 2.05
N LEU A 54 4.88 -0.76 0.94
CA LEU A 54 5.12 0.03 -0.26
C LEU A 54 4.24 1.28 -0.29
N GLY A 55 4.89 2.45 -0.35
CA GLY A 55 4.26 3.75 -0.10
C GLY A 55 4.10 3.98 1.40
N CYS A 56 5.16 3.70 2.17
CA CYS A 56 5.09 3.65 3.63
C CYS A 56 4.86 5.02 4.31
N GLY A 57 5.01 6.12 3.58
CA GLY A 57 4.89 7.48 4.10
C GLY A 57 5.74 7.69 5.37
N SER A 58 5.15 8.22 6.43
CA SER A 58 5.81 8.42 7.73
C SER A 58 6.00 7.14 8.57
N GLY A 59 5.76 5.95 7.99
CA GLY A 59 6.11 4.65 8.56
C GLY A 59 5.19 4.14 9.66
N TRP A 60 3.99 4.67 9.82
CA TRP A 60 3.07 4.22 10.88
C TRP A 60 2.58 2.77 10.65
N ALA A 61 2.24 2.41 9.42
CA ALA A 61 1.88 1.02 9.07
C ALA A 61 3.09 0.09 9.17
N THR A 62 4.27 0.55 8.75
CA THR A 62 5.53 -0.18 8.91
C THR A 62 5.79 -0.56 10.37
N ARG A 63 5.61 0.39 11.32
CA ARG A 63 5.77 0.13 12.76
C ARG A 63 4.72 -0.85 13.30
N LEU A 64 3.48 -0.80 12.77
CA LEU A 64 2.45 -1.78 13.12
C LEU A 64 2.85 -3.20 12.69
N LEU A 65 3.33 -3.36 11.45
CA LEU A 65 3.81 -4.63 10.91
C LEU A 65 5.01 -5.16 11.70
N ALA A 66 5.97 -4.30 12.03
CA ALA A 66 7.20 -4.66 12.72
C ALA A 66 6.97 -5.28 14.10
N ARG A 67 5.95 -4.80 14.83
CA ARG A 67 5.56 -5.39 16.13
C ARG A 67 5.03 -6.82 16.00
N LEU A 68 4.49 -7.18 14.84
CA LEU A 68 3.85 -8.49 14.62
C LEU A 68 4.80 -9.54 14.07
N VAL A 69 5.85 -9.12 13.36
CA VAL A 69 6.83 -10.03 12.76
C VAL A 69 8.11 -10.18 13.58
N GLY A 70 8.24 -9.51 14.72
CA GLY A 70 9.42 -9.50 15.59
C GLY A 70 10.09 -10.86 15.78
N ASP A 71 10.62 -11.13 16.95
CA ASP A 71 11.34 -12.37 17.24
C ASP A 71 10.47 -13.62 17.08
N GLY A 72 10.94 -14.60 16.33
CA GLY A 72 10.27 -15.87 16.10
C GLY A 72 11.25 -17.05 16.08
N PRO A 73 10.73 -18.29 16.17
CA PRO A 73 11.56 -19.51 16.16
C PRO A 73 12.35 -19.71 14.86
N GLU A 74 11.91 -19.09 13.76
CA GLU A 74 12.55 -19.18 12.45
C GLU A 74 13.52 -18.01 12.18
N GLY A 75 13.69 -17.09 13.15
CA GLY A 75 14.57 -15.94 13.04
C GLY A 75 13.88 -14.60 13.32
N PHE A 76 14.62 -13.53 13.07
CA PHE A 76 14.18 -12.16 13.29
C PHE A 76 13.40 -11.65 12.06
N GLY A 77 12.09 -11.38 12.23
CA GLY A 77 11.27 -10.82 11.17
C GLY A 77 11.68 -9.40 10.83
N GLN A 78 11.61 -9.02 9.56
CA GLN A 78 12.02 -7.72 9.08
C GLN A 78 10.90 -7.02 8.31
N VAL A 79 10.75 -5.72 8.52
CA VAL A 79 9.88 -4.87 7.70
C VAL A 79 10.70 -3.83 6.97
N VAL A 80 10.48 -3.74 5.66
CA VAL A 80 11.08 -2.71 4.81
C VAL A 80 9.99 -1.74 4.38
N GLY A 81 10.14 -0.46 4.71
CA GLY A 81 9.29 0.60 4.20
C GLY A 81 9.95 1.26 2.99
N VAL A 82 9.24 1.34 1.86
CA VAL A 82 9.69 2.04 0.66
C VAL A 82 8.74 3.19 0.36
N ASP A 83 9.28 4.38 0.12
CA ASP A 83 8.50 5.54 -0.31
C ASP A 83 9.28 6.39 -1.33
N VAL A 84 8.54 7.02 -2.24
CA VAL A 84 9.10 7.92 -3.27
C VAL A 84 9.53 9.26 -2.69
N SER A 85 8.99 9.65 -1.54
CA SER A 85 9.35 10.87 -0.80
C SER A 85 10.51 10.60 0.15
N ASP A 86 11.66 11.19 -0.12
CA ASP A 86 12.83 11.14 0.76
C ASP A 86 12.55 11.81 2.12
N GLU A 87 11.72 12.85 2.14
CA GLU A 87 11.32 13.52 3.37
C GLU A 87 10.40 12.65 4.24
N MET A 88 9.44 11.91 3.64
CA MET A 88 8.65 10.90 4.35
C MET A 88 9.54 9.81 4.92
N VAL A 89 10.48 9.29 4.14
CA VAL A 89 11.46 8.29 4.59
C VAL A 89 12.28 8.80 5.77
N ARG A 90 12.72 10.07 5.72
CA ARG A 90 13.45 10.70 6.83
C ARG A 90 12.61 10.75 8.11
N GLN A 91 11.35 11.19 8.01
CA GLN A 91 10.42 11.23 9.15
C GLN A 91 10.10 9.82 9.69
N ALA A 92 9.94 8.85 8.80
CA ALA A 92 9.70 7.45 9.18
C ALA A 92 10.87 6.87 9.99
N ARG A 93 12.12 7.11 9.55
CA ARG A 93 13.33 6.70 10.29
C ARG A 93 13.39 7.34 11.67
N GLU A 94 13.09 8.63 11.76
CA GLU A 94 13.08 9.38 13.02
C GLU A 94 12.07 8.78 14.01
N ALA A 95 10.82 8.53 13.53
CA ALA A 95 9.74 8.00 14.34
C ALA A 95 9.90 6.52 14.71
N SER A 96 10.86 5.82 14.11
CA SER A 96 11.06 4.37 14.28
C SER A 96 12.42 4.02 14.89
N ARG A 97 13.08 4.95 15.58
CA ARG A 97 14.42 4.76 16.15
C ARG A 97 14.52 3.59 17.14
N ASP A 98 13.41 3.27 17.80
CA ASP A 98 13.35 2.20 18.80
C ASP A 98 13.06 0.81 18.20
N PHE A 99 12.97 0.70 16.87
CA PHE A 99 12.73 -0.55 16.17
C PHE A 99 14.02 -1.06 15.51
N GLU A 100 14.47 -2.24 15.89
CA GLU A 100 15.67 -2.87 15.33
C GLU A 100 15.38 -3.67 14.04
N ASN A 101 14.09 -3.98 13.79
CA ASN A 101 13.63 -4.81 12.67
C ASN A 101 12.99 -4.01 11.53
N ILE A 102 13.21 -2.70 11.47
CA ILE A 102 12.71 -1.84 10.39
C ILE A 102 13.85 -1.26 9.58
N LEU A 103 13.71 -1.30 8.26
CA LEU A 103 14.54 -0.56 7.32
C LEU A 103 13.65 0.33 6.44
N TYR A 104 14.02 1.61 6.29
CA TYR A 104 13.36 2.51 5.35
C TYR A 104 14.27 2.85 4.18
N VAL A 105 13.72 2.75 2.97
CA VAL A 105 14.43 2.98 1.71
C VAL A 105 13.67 3.99 0.87
N TRP A 106 14.37 5.01 0.39
CA TRP A 106 13.85 5.89 -0.63
C TRP A 106 13.88 5.18 -1.99
N GLY A 107 12.73 5.12 -2.67
CA GLY A 107 12.62 4.42 -3.94
C GLY A 107 11.22 4.50 -4.55
N SER A 108 11.15 4.17 -5.84
CA SER A 108 9.92 4.14 -6.61
C SER A 108 9.27 2.75 -6.58
N ALA A 109 7.94 2.71 -6.59
CA ALA A 109 7.18 1.48 -6.80
C ALA A 109 7.43 0.85 -8.18
N GLN A 110 7.85 1.65 -9.17
CA GLN A 110 8.15 1.21 -10.54
C GLN A 110 9.58 0.68 -10.69
N GLN A 111 10.40 0.82 -9.66
CA GLN A 111 11.75 0.26 -9.54
C GLN A 111 12.08 0.09 -8.06
N ILE A 112 11.55 -0.97 -7.46
CA ILE A 112 11.74 -1.26 -6.03
C ILE A 112 13.21 -1.63 -5.78
N PRO A 113 13.95 -0.86 -4.94
CA PRO A 113 15.38 -1.07 -4.73
C PRO A 113 15.64 -2.26 -3.78
N TRP A 114 15.19 -3.44 -4.18
CA TRP A 114 15.32 -4.68 -3.42
C TRP A 114 15.55 -5.88 -4.34
N GLU A 115 16.09 -6.96 -3.78
CA GLU A 115 16.33 -8.20 -4.50
C GLU A 115 15.02 -8.95 -4.82
N GLU A 116 15.08 -9.85 -5.80
CA GLU A 116 13.94 -10.69 -6.18
C GLU A 116 13.65 -11.78 -5.15
N ASN A 117 12.38 -12.23 -5.09
CA ASN A 117 11.96 -13.36 -4.27
C ASN A 117 12.25 -13.21 -2.76
N PHE A 118 12.20 -12.00 -2.24
CA PHE A 118 12.59 -11.71 -0.86
C PHE A 118 11.38 -11.65 0.09
N PHE A 119 10.34 -10.88 -0.22
CA PHE A 119 9.26 -10.58 0.72
C PHE A 119 8.20 -11.67 0.78
N ASP A 120 7.91 -12.16 1.98
CA ASP A 120 6.85 -13.14 2.22
C ASP A 120 5.46 -12.49 2.12
N LYS A 121 5.34 -11.21 2.50
CA LYS A 121 4.12 -10.41 2.36
C LYS A 121 4.42 -8.98 1.96
N ILE A 122 3.51 -8.40 1.20
CA ILE A 122 3.58 -7.00 0.77
C ILE A 122 2.27 -6.30 1.12
N LEU A 123 2.37 -5.14 1.74
CA LEU A 123 1.25 -4.22 2.01
C LEU A 123 1.46 -2.93 1.24
N SER A 124 0.39 -2.39 0.66
CA SER A 124 0.34 -1.04 0.10
C SER A 124 -0.96 -0.39 0.56
N VAL A 125 -0.86 0.72 1.31
CA VAL A 125 -2.03 1.44 1.85
C VAL A 125 -2.10 2.81 1.21
N GLU A 126 -3.23 3.13 0.56
CA GLU A 126 -3.55 4.45 -0.01
C GLU A 126 -2.47 5.01 -0.95
N SER A 127 -1.72 4.14 -1.65
CA SER A 127 -0.62 4.57 -2.50
C SER A 127 -0.72 4.07 -3.95
N PHE A 128 -1.35 2.91 -4.20
CA PHE A 128 -1.32 2.26 -5.51
C PHE A 128 -1.92 3.08 -6.65
N TYR A 129 -2.95 3.86 -6.39
CA TYR A 129 -3.57 4.73 -7.40
C TYR A 129 -2.72 5.95 -7.80
N TYR A 130 -1.63 6.24 -7.08
CA TYR A 130 -0.67 7.28 -7.47
C TYR A 130 0.39 6.79 -8.47
N TYR A 131 0.56 5.48 -8.63
CA TYR A 131 1.62 4.95 -9.50
C TYR A 131 1.27 5.21 -10.97
N ALA A 132 2.14 5.98 -11.64
CA ALA A 132 1.92 6.40 -13.02
C ALA A 132 1.89 5.21 -14.00
N ASP A 133 2.70 4.20 -13.74
CA ASP A 133 2.72 2.92 -14.44
C ASP A 133 2.42 1.78 -13.47
N GLN A 134 1.12 1.47 -13.32
CA GLN A 134 0.67 0.38 -12.44
C GLN A 134 1.10 -0.99 -12.96
N ASP A 135 1.22 -1.17 -14.28
CA ASP A 135 1.73 -2.41 -14.88
C ASP A 135 3.18 -2.63 -14.44
N ARG A 136 4.02 -1.62 -14.52
CA ARG A 136 5.42 -1.69 -14.07
C ARG A 136 5.54 -1.92 -12.57
N ALA A 137 4.72 -1.25 -11.77
CA ALA A 137 4.69 -1.44 -10.33
C ALA A 137 4.32 -2.89 -9.95
N LEU A 138 3.32 -3.50 -10.63
CA LEU A 138 2.96 -4.90 -10.40
C LEU A 138 4.06 -5.88 -10.83
N MET A 139 4.80 -5.60 -11.90
CA MET A 139 5.97 -6.40 -12.28
C MET A 139 7.04 -6.36 -11.18
N GLU A 140 7.31 -5.20 -10.60
CA GLU A 140 8.27 -5.06 -9.51
C GLU A 140 7.79 -5.74 -8.22
N LEU A 141 6.51 -5.57 -7.86
CA LEU A 141 5.88 -6.28 -6.74
C LEU A 141 6.01 -7.79 -6.91
N PHE A 142 5.71 -8.31 -8.11
CA PHE A 142 5.87 -9.72 -8.43
C PHE A 142 7.34 -10.17 -8.35
N ARG A 143 8.27 -9.35 -8.82
CA ARG A 143 9.71 -9.65 -8.77
C ARG A 143 10.21 -9.79 -7.34
N VAL A 144 9.93 -8.81 -6.47
CA VAL A 144 10.47 -8.79 -5.10
C VAL A 144 9.75 -9.74 -4.14
N MET A 145 8.52 -10.17 -4.47
CA MET A 145 7.75 -11.10 -3.65
C MET A 145 8.29 -12.52 -3.76
N ALA A 146 8.43 -13.21 -2.63
CA ALA A 146 8.84 -14.61 -2.58
C ALA A 146 7.79 -15.53 -3.25
N PRO A 147 8.16 -16.70 -3.76
CA PRO A 147 7.20 -17.72 -4.17
C PRO A 147 6.21 -18.02 -3.03
N ARG A 148 4.92 -18.13 -3.33
CA ARG A 148 3.80 -18.23 -2.36
C ARG A 148 3.63 -16.99 -1.47
N GLY A 149 4.36 -15.92 -1.71
CA GLY A 149 4.18 -14.64 -1.03
C GLY A 149 2.80 -14.05 -1.32
N ARG A 150 2.33 -13.15 -0.45
CA ARG A 150 1.00 -12.56 -0.56
C ARG A 150 1.08 -11.04 -0.66
N LEU A 151 0.26 -10.50 -1.57
CA LEU A 151 0.07 -9.07 -1.82
C LEU A 151 -1.25 -8.59 -1.20
N PHE A 152 -1.22 -7.42 -0.58
CA PHE A 152 -2.37 -6.71 -0.01
C PHE A 152 -2.31 -5.25 -0.44
N ILE A 153 -3.29 -4.80 -1.23
CA ILE A 153 -3.45 -3.40 -1.65
C ILE A 153 -4.76 -2.89 -1.07
N LEU A 154 -4.68 -1.89 -0.19
CA LEU A 154 -5.82 -1.27 0.46
C LEU A 154 -5.99 0.17 -0.04
N ILE A 155 -7.14 0.47 -0.64
CA ILE A 155 -7.41 1.78 -1.24
C ILE A 155 -8.84 2.25 -0.98
N ASN A 156 -9.00 3.52 -0.65
CA ASN A 156 -10.30 4.18 -0.54
C ASN A 156 -10.72 4.83 -1.86
N LEU A 157 -9.74 5.26 -2.68
CA LEU A 157 -9.99 5.93 -3.95
C LEU A 157 -10.01 4.90 -5.10
N TYR A 158 -11.22 4.51 -5.52
CA TYR A 158 -11.46 3.61 -6.64
C TYR A 158 -12.80 3.95 -7.31
N LYS A 159 -13.01 3.55 -8.58
CA LYS A 159 -14.15 4.01 -9.40
C LYS A 159 -15.53 3.70 -8.79
N ASP A 160 -15.65 2.53 -8.13
CA ASP A 160 -16.95 2.09 -7.60
C ASP A 160 -17.32 2.80 -6.28
N ASN A 161 -16.35 3.45 -5.60
CA ASN A 161 -16.62 4.27 -4.43
C ASN A 161 -16.92 5.71 -4.83
N ILE A 162 -18.17 5.96 -5.16
CA ILE A 162 -18.63 7.26 -5.65
C ILE A 162 -18.38 8.41 -4.65
N TYR A 163 -18.28 8.11 -3.36
CA TYR A 163 -18.04 9.11 -2.31
C TYR A 163 -16.60 9.62 -2.29
N SER A 164 -15.64 8.82 -2.76
CA SER A 164 -14.23 9.23 -2.83
C SER A 164 -13.87 9.96 -4.11
N LEU A 165 -14.66 9.84 -5.19
CA LEU A 165 -14.35 10.42 -6.50
C LEU A 165 -14.22 11.95 -6.47
N GLN A 166 -14.92 12.62 -5.54
CA GLN A 166 -14.79 14.07 -5.33
C GLN A 166 -13.38 14.53 -4.91
N TRP A 167 -12.49 13.58 -4.53
CA TRP A 167 -11.11 13.91 -4.16
C TRP A 167 -10.21 14.06 -5.37
N VAL A 168 -10.54 13.44 -6.51
CA VAL A 168 -9.72 13.43 -7.72
C VAL A 168 -9.35 14.85 -8.15
N ASP A 169 -10.33 15.76 -8.17
CA ASP A 169 -10.12 17.18 -8.57
C ASP A 169 -9.35 17.99 -7.50
N LYS A 170 -9.21 17.48 -6.29
CA LYS A 170 -8.51 18.15 -5.19
C LYS A 170 -7.03 17.72 -5.10
N LEU A 171 -6.66 16.61 -5.72
CA LEU A 171 -5.30 16.11 -5.76
C LEU A 171 -4.46 16.89 -6.75
N LYS A 172 -3.22 17.22 -6.39
CA LYS A 172 -2.30 18.00 -7.23
C LYS A 172 -1.44 17.13 -8.15
N VAL A 173 -1.52 15.84 -7.98
CA VAL A 173 -0.85 14.85 -8.80
C VAL A 173 -1.88 13.96 -9.49
N PRO A 174 -1.61 13.47 -10.69
CA PRO A 174 -2.48 12.53 -11.38
C PRO A 174 -2.71 11.27 -10.54
N VAL A 175 -3.92 10.72 -10.64
CA VAL A 175 -4.27 9.43 -10.04
C VAL A 175 -4.82 8.48 -11.11
N HIS A 176 -4.49 7.21 -10.96
CA HIS A 176 -4.85 6.14 -11.88
C HIS A 176 -5.82 5.19 -11.20
N ILE A 177 -7.10 5.58 -11.15
CA ILE A 177 -8.15 4.82 -10.49
C ILE A 177 -8.82 3.82 -11.45
N ARG A 178 -9.19 2.67 -10.91
CA ARG A 178 -9.90 1.60 -11.62
C ARG A 178 -11.10 1.15 -10.80
N SER A 179 -12.02 0.40 -11.43
CA SER A 179 -13.05 -0.35 -10.71
C SER A 179 -12.44 -1.59 -10.04
N GLU A 180 -13.18 -2.20 -9.13
CA GLU A 180 -12.79 -3.49 -8.53
C GLU A 180 -12.48 -4.54 -9.61
N ALA A 181 -13.38 -4.68 -10.58
CA ALA A 181 -13.20 -5.64 -11.67
C ALA A 181 -11.94 -5.36 -12.50
N GLU A 182 -11.67 -4.08 -12.83
CA GLU A 182 -10.47 -3.68 -13.56
C GLU A 182 -9.18 -3.95 -12.77
N TYR A 183 -9.18 -3.79 -11.44
CA TYR A 183 -8.04 -4.13 -10.59
C TYR A 183 -7.81 -5.65 -10.52
N VAL A 184 -8.88 -6.43 -10.37
CA VAL A 184 -8.80 -7.90 -10.36
C VAL A 184 -8.21 -8.42 -11.67
N GLU A 185 -8.68 -7.92 -12.82
CA GLU A 185 -8.13 -8.31 -14.13
C GLU A 185 -6.67 -7.85 -14.32
N LEU A 186 -6.32 -6.67 -13.80
CA LEU A 186 -4.95 -6.17 -13.84
C LEU A 186 -3.99 -7.09 -13.03
N LEU A 187 -4.38 -7.55 -11.85
CA LEU A 187 -3.59 -8.49 -11.05
C LEU A 187 -3.42 -9.83 -11.78
N LYS A 188 -4.50 -10.39 -12.33
CA LYS A 188 -4.45 -11.64 -13.12
C LYS A 188 -3.55 -11.53 -14.35
N LYS A 189 -3.62 -10.38 -15.06
CA LYS A 189 -2.75 -10.07 -16.21
C LYS A 189 -1.26 -10.17 -15.85
N HIS A 190 -0.90 -9.82 -14.61
CA HIS A 190 0.46 -9.89 -14.08
C HIS A 190 0.78 -11.20 -13.36
N ALA A 191 0.07 -12.29 -13.70
CA ALA A 191 0.30 -13.64 -13.22
C ALA A 191 0.16 -13.83 -11.70
N PHE A 192 -0.56 -12.93 -11.02
CA PHE A 192 -0.98 -13.18 -9.65
C PHE A 192 -2.13 -14.19 -9.61
N GLU A 193 -2.10 -15.09 -8.64
CA GLU A 193 -3.12 -16.11 -8.37
C GLU A 193 -3.91 -15.79 -7.11
N ASP A 194 -4.98 -16.53 -6.84
CA ASP A 194 -5.85 -16.36 -5.67
C ASP A 194 -6.31 -14.90 -5.49
N VAL A 195 -6.63 -14.24 -6.63
CA VAL A 195 -7.01 -12.83 -6.62
C VAL A 195 -8.39 -12.68 -6.00
N GLU A 196 -8.44 -12.03 -4.85
CA GLU A 196 -9.66 -11.71 -4.11
C GLU A 196 -9.80 -10.20 -3.94
N ALA A 197 -11.04 -9.72 -3.96
CA ALA A 197 -11.39 -8.35 -3.61
C ALA A 197 -12.40 -8.34 -2.46
N ARG A 198 -12.19 -7.48 -1.47
CA ARG A 198 -13.07 -7.32 -0.30
C ARG A 198 -13.27 -5.87 0.05
N ARG A 199 -14.45 -5.56 0.61
CA ARG A 199 -14.68 -4.28 1.27
C ARG A 199 -14.24 -4.34 2.74
N VAL A 200 -13.53 -3.31 3.17
CA VAL A 200 -13.10 -3.12 4.56
C VAL A 200 -13.75 -1.85 5.11
N PRO A 201 -14.93 -1.95 5.75
CA PRO A 201 -15.61 -0.79 6.32
C PRO A 201 -14.79 -0.13 7.43
N ASP A 202 -14.89 1.20 7.53
CA ASP A 202 -14.33 1.95 8.66
C ASP A 202 -15.38 2.08 9.76
N ASP A 203 -15.16 1.39 10.89
CA ASP A 203 -16.07 1.40 12.03
C ASP A 203 -15.78 2.54 13.02
N THR A 204 -14.85 3.43 12.70
CA THR A 204 -14.55 4.57 13.59
C THR A 204 -15.81 5.43 13.78
N PRO A 205 -16.23 5.71 15.02
CA PRO A 205 -17.39 6.54 15.27
C PRO A 205 -17.28 7.91 14.62
N THR A 206 -18.36 8.38 14.04
CA THR A 206 -18.46 9.75 13.48
C THR A 206 -19.45 10.52 14.32
N PRO A 207 -19.01 11.51 15.13
CA PRO A 207 -19.90 12.37 15.91
C PRO A 207 -20.87 13.13 15.00
N ASP A 208 -22.11 13.39 15.47
CA ASP A 208 -23.12 14.07 14.66
C ASP A 208 -22.79 15.55 14.40
N ASP A 209 -21.97 16.17 15.24
CA ASP A 209 -21.46 17.53 15.08
C ASP A 209 -20.12 17.60 14.30
N TYR A 210 -19.65 16.47 13.75
CA TYR A 210 -18.40 16.40 13.03
C TYR A 210 -18.43 17.26 11.76
N LYS A 211 -17.48 18.19 11.65
CA LYS A 211 -17.32 19.04 10.47
C LYS A 211 -16.31 18.42 9.52
N THR A 212 -16.80 17.91 8.40
CA THR A 212 -15.92 17.39 7.33
C THR A 212 -15.63 18.46 6.28
N LYS A 213 -14.37 18.52 5.83
CA LYS A 213 -13.94 19.33 4.67
C LYS A 213 -13.75 18.46 3.42
N SER A 214 -13.70 17.14 3.62
CA SER A 214 -13.40 16.16 2.58
C SER A 214 -14.64 15.61 1.90
N PHE A 215 -15.81 15.76 2.51
CA PHE A 215 -17.09 15.26 2.02
C PHE A 215 -18.14 16.40 1.96
N ASN A 216 -19.11 16.27 1.07
CA ASN A 216 -20.17 17.27 0.90
C ASN A 216 -21.15 17.29 2.09
N SER A 217 -21.32 16.15 2.76
CA SER A 217 -22.16 15.99 3.94
C SER A 217 -21.58 14.95 4.91
N ILE A 218 -22.12 14.97 6.15
CA ILE A 218 -21.82 13.93 7.14
C ILE A 218 -22.39 12.57 6.72
N ASP A 219 -23.50 12.57 6.01
CA ASP A 219 -24.13 11.36 5.50
C ASP A 219 -23.27 10.71 4.41
N ASP A 220 -22.64 11.51 3.54
CA ASP A 220 -21.66 11.02 2.57
C ASP A 220 -20.45 10.40 3.25
N LEU A 221 -19.94 11.02 4.32
CA LEU A 221 -18.86 10.44 5.12
C LEU A 221 -19.28 9.13 5.77
N LYS A 222 -20.48 9.06 6.36
CA LYS A 222 -21.01 7.82 6.96
C LYS A 222 -21.22 6.73 5.90
N ALA A 223 -21.68 7.10 4.71
CA ALA A 223 -21.86 6.19 3.57
C ALA A 223 -20.52 5.69 3.04
N PHE A 224 -19.53 6.57 2.85
CA PHE A 224 -18.15 6.23 2.49
C PHE A 224 -17.53 5.21 3.45
N LYS A 225 -17.68 5.43 4.76
CA LYS A 225 -17.18 4.49 5.79
C LYS A 225 -17.85 3.12 5.72
N ARG A 226 -19.17 3.07 5.45
CA ARG A 226 -19.89 1.81 5.27
C ARG A 226 -19.52 1.08 3.99
N GLU A 227 -19.36 1.82 2.87
CA GLU A 227 -18.86 1.25 1.60
C GLU A 227 -17.49 0.61 1.81
N GLY A 228 -16.63 1.29 2.55
CA GLY A 228 -15.32 0.80 2.96
C GLY A 228 -14.26 0.91 1.89
N ALA A 229 -13.03 0.69 2.32
CA ALA A 229 -11.89 0.59 1.44
C ALA A 229 -11.94 -0.70 0.63
N LEU A 230 -11.44 -0.67 -0.60
CA LEU A 230 -11.21 -1.85 -1.41
C LEU A 230 -9.88 -2.48 -0.99
N LEU A 231 -9.93 -3.70 -0.51
CA LEU A 231 -8.77 -4.55 -0.26
C LEU A 231 -8.65 -5.56 -1.39
N LEU A 232 -7.58 -5.47 -2.14
CA LEU A 232 -7.18 -6.44 -3.14
C LEU A 232 -6.14 -7.36 -2.52
N MET A 233 -6.33 -8.66 -2.65
CA MET A 233 -5.43 -9.70 -2.17
C MET A 233 -5.06 -10.62 -3.31
N ALA A 234 -3.79 -11.04 -3.35
CA ALA A 234 -3.32 -11.97 -4.36
C ALA A 234 -2.10 -12.75 -3.86
N SER A 235 -1.75 -13.84 -4.52
CA SER A 235 -0.54 -14.62 -4.25
C SER A 235 0.37 -14.70 -5.48
N LYS A 236 1.68 -14.86 -5.22
CA LYS A 236 2.64 -15.24 -6.25
C LYS A 236 2.66 -16.77 -6.33
N PRO A 237 2.51 -17.38 -7.53
CA PRO A 237 2.57 -18.83 -7.70
C PRO A 237 3.94 -19.40 -7.26
N ASP A 238 3.94 -20.65 -6.83
CA ASP A 238 5.17 -21.40 -6.64
C ASP A 238 5.65 -21.97 -7.98
N LEU A 239 6.41 -21.17 -8.71
CA LEU A 239 6.93 -21.55 -10.05
C LEU A 239 7.83 -22.79 -10.04
N ARG A 240 8.18 -23.34 -8.86
CA ARG A 240 8.92 -24.59 -8.72
C ARG A 240 8.03 -25.83 -8.78
N THR A 241 6.72 -25.67 -8.66
CA THR A 241 5.76 -26.75 -8.82
C THR A 241 5.35 -26.79 -10.29
N PRO A 242 5.59 -27.89 -11.04
CA PRO A 242 5.10 -28.01 -12.40
C PRO A 242 3.59 -27.83 -12.42
N ALA A 243 3.06 -27.10 -13.40
CA ALA A 243 1.63 -27.00 -13.59
C ALA A 243 1.00 -28.41 -13.63
N PRO A 244 -0.15 -28.67 -12.97
CA PRO A 244 -0.75 -30.00 -12.99
C PRO A 244 -1.02 -30.41 -14.45
N GLY A 245 -0.34 -31.44 -14.93
CA GLY A 245 -0.46 -31.97 -16.30
C GLY A 245 0.81 -31.99 -17.14
N TYR A 246 1.93 -31.43 -16.68
CA TYR A 246 3.23 -31.58 -17.36
C TYR A 246 4.02 -32.71 -16.70
N THR A 247 3.94 -33.93 -17.25
CA THR A 247 4.90 -35.00 -16.96
C THR A 247 6.11 -34.80 -17.85
N ILE A 248 7.26 -34.46 -17.27
CA ILE A 248 8.52 -34.47 -18.00
C ILE A 248 8.91 -35.94 -18.14
N TYR A 249 8.93 -36.45 -19.39
CA TYR A 249 9.49 -37.75 -19.74
C TYR A 249 10.98 -37.62 -20.00
#